data_7c9dfcc655b83e71c5cb07f58bc911ee
#
_entry.id   7c9dfcc655b83e71c5cb07f58bc911ee
#
_cell.length_a   1.000
_cell.length_b   1.000
_cell.length_c   1.000
_cell.angle_alpha   90.00
_cell.angle_beta   90.00
_cell.angle_gamma   90.00
#
_symmetry.space_group_name_H-M   'P 1'
#
loop_
_entity.id
_entity.type
_entity.pdbx_description
1 polymer ?
#
loop_
_entity_poly.entity_id
_entity_poly.type
_entity_poly.pdbx_seq_one_letter_code
_entity_poly.pdbx_strand_id
1 'polypeptide(L)'
;MRLAPSAVNRQPWKFVVVRSKEAKEQLWQAYDRDWFRTAPLYIVCMKNNSECWTRRYDDKQHGDIDVAIATEHLCLAATERNLGTCWVCNFDTDIMSRLFPSADFEAVAIIPVGHIAEDCPRTEKKRKAIEEIVEEI
;
A
#
# COMPACT_ATOMS: atom_id res chain seq x y z
N MET A 1 9.76 -4.85 -3.04
CA MET A 1 8.47 -5.18 -3.69
C MET A 1 8.61 -6.23 -4.80
N ARG A 2 9.40 -5.96 -5.87
CA ARG A 2 9.46 -6.81 -7.08
C ARG A 2 9.72 -8.31 -6.84
N LEU A 3 10.41 -8.65 -5.75
CA LEU A 3 10.75 -10.04 -5.40
C LEU A 3 9.74 -10.69 -4.46
N ALA A 4 8.62 -10.03 -4.17
CA ALA A 4 7.57 -10.60 -3.35
C ALA A 4 6.91 -11.79 -4.06
N PRO A 5 6.48 -12.82 -3.32
CA PRO A 5 5.69 -13.91 -3.90
C PRO A 5 4.28 -13.42 -4.25
N SER A 6 3.64 -14.12 -5.17
CA SER A 6 2.23 -13.93 -5.50
C SER A 6 1.56 -15.27 -5.81
N ALA A 7 0.24 -15.30 -5.76
CA ALA A 7 -0.52 -16.49 -6.08
C ALA A 7 -0.17 -17.00 -7.49
N VAL A 8 0.31 -18.24 -7.58
CA VAL A 8 0.79 -18.90 -8.83
C VAL A 8 1.82 -18.05 -9.61
N ASN A 9 2.52 -17.15 -8.91
CA ASN A 9 3.50 -16.22 -9.47
C ASN A 9 2.95 -15.29 -10.58
N ARG A 10 1.69 -14.89 -10.49
CA ARG A 10 1.06 -14.00 -11.47
C ARG A 10 1.54 -12.55 -11.39
N GLN A 11 1.98 -12.10 -10.20
CA GLN A 11 2.50 -10.76 -9.97
C GLN A 11 1.53 -9.64 -10.45
N PRO A 12 0.25 -9.69 -10.05
CA PRO A 12 -0.80 -8.84 -10.59
C PRO A 12 -0.76 -7.43 -9.95
N TRP A 13 0.38 -6.78 -10.00
CA TRP A 13 0.60 -5.49 -9.36
C TRP A 13 1.29 -4.48 -10.26
N LYS A 14 1.03 -3.23 -9.94
CA LYS A 14 1.76 -2.07 -10.47
C LYS A 14 2.01 -1.09 -9.32
N PHE A 15 3.18 -0.50 -9.29
CA PHE A 15 3.55 0.51 -8.32
C PHE A 15 3.85 1.82 -9.02
N VAL A 16 3.08 2.87 -8.70
CA VAL A 16 3.27 4.20 -9.27
C VAL A 16 3.97 5.08 -8.24
N VAL A 17 5.15 5.58 -8.59
CA VAL A 17 5.93 6.50 -7.74
C VAL A 17 5.54 7.93 -8.06
N VAL A 18 4.88 8.61 -7.11
CA VAL A 18 4.41 9.98 -7.21
C VAL A 18 5.42 10.91 -6.53
N ARG A 19 6.11 11.75 -7.30
CA ARG A 19 7.17 12.66 -6.84
C ARG A 19 6.94 14.12 -7.20
N SER A 20 6.41 14.40 -8.41
CA SER A 20 6.24 15.79 -8.84
C SER A 20 5.25 16.52 -7.93
N LYS A 21 5.41 17.82 -7.82
CA LYS A 21 4.56 18.66 -6.98
C LYS A 21 3.11 18.56 -7.46
N GLU A 22 2.90 18.65 -8.74
CA GLU A 22 1.58 18.62 -9.38
C GLU A 22 0.86 17.29 -9.13
N ALA A 23 1.56 16.17 -9.29
CA ALA A 23 1.00 14.85 -9.04
C ALA A 23 0.68 14.61 -7.56
N LYS A 24 1.50 15.16 -6.64
CA LYS A 24 1.23 15.10 -5.20
C LYS A 24 0.00 15.92 -4.84
N GLU A 25 -0.13 17.14 -5.35
CA GLU A 25 -1.28 18.02 -5.11
C GLU A 25 -2.59 17.36 -5.60
N GLN A 26 -2.56 16.66 -6.71
CA GLN A 26 -3.68 15.86 -7.18
C GLN A 26 -3.99 14.68 -6.24
N LEU A 27 -2.97 13.94 -5.81
CA LEU A 27 -3.13 12.79 -4.92
C LEU A 27 -3.70 13.20 -3.54
N TRP A 28 -3.36 14.39 -3.03
CA TRP A 28 -3.89 14.91 -1.77
C TRP A 28 -5.41 15.12 -1.78
N GLN A 29 -6.01 15.28 -2.95
CA GLN A 29 -7.47 15.36 -3.07
C GLN A 29 -8.14 14.02 -2.74
N ALA A 30 -7.46 12.90 -2.97
CA ALA A 30 -7.99 11.58 -2.65
C ALA A 30 -7.88 11.24 -1.15
N TYR A 31 -6.91 11.84 -0.45
CA TYR A 31 -6.73 11.66 1.00
C TYR A 31 -6.21 12.96 1.64
N ASP A 32 -7.15 13.77 2.12
CA ASP A 32 -6.88 15.09 2.66
C ASP A 32 -6.56 15.04 4.16
N ARG A 33 -5.25 14.99 4.49
CA ARG A 33 -4.72 15.06 5.85
C ARG A 33 -3.41 15.85 5.87
N ASP A 34 -3.22 16.73 6.84
CA ASP A 34 -2.02 17.58 6.94
C ASP A 34 -0.75 16.76 7.02
N TRP A 35 -0.71 15.75 7.88
CA TRP A 35 0.43 14.85 8.01
C TRP A 35 0.78 14.11 6.70
N PHE A 36 -0.23 13.74 5.91
CA PHE A 36 -0.03 13.04 4.65
C PHE A 36 0.68 13.95 3.63
N ARG A 37 0.35 15.24 3.62
CA ARG A 37 0.92 16.23 2.71
C ARG A 37 2.41 16.51 2.97
N THR A 38 2.93 16.12 4.13
CA THR A 38 4.36 16.32 4.47
C THR A 38 5.30 15.35 3.78
N ALA A 39 4.80 14.23 3.27
CA ALA A 39 5.63 13.20 2.66
C ALA A 39 6.27 13.69 1.34
N PRO A 40 7.58 13.45 1.14
CA PRO A 40 8.28 13.87 -0.07
C PRO A 40 7.88 13.06 -1.31
N LEU A 41 7.45 11.80 -1.13
CA LEU A 41 6.99 10.93 -2.20
C LEU A 41 5.92 9.93 -1.71
N TYR A 42 5.17 9.41 -2.67
CA TYR A 42 4.16 8.38 -2.43
C TYR A 42 4.34 7.23 -3.41
N ILE A 43 3.97 6.04 -2.97
CA ILE A 43 3.85 4.87 -3.84
C ILE A 43 2.39 4.43 -3.84
N VAL A 44 1.74 4.55 -4.99
CA VAL A 44 0.40 4.01 -5.21
C VAL A 44 0.54 2.55 -5.59
N CYS A 45 0.03 1.67 -4.74
CA CYS A 45 0.04 0.24 -4.95
C CYS A 45 -1.27 -0.17 -5.63
N MET A 46 -1.17 -0.75 -6.81
CA MET A 46 -2.32 -1.09 -7.64
C MET A 46 -2.34 -2.59 -7.93
N LYS A 47 -3.52 -3.16 -8.00
CA LYS A 47 -3.73 -4.53 -8.49
C LYS A 47 -4.27 -4.53 -9.91
N ASN A 48 -3.89 -5.54 -10.68
CA ASN A 48 -4.48 -5.83 -11.99
C ASN A 48 -5.60 -6.86 -11.84
N ASN A 49 -6.84 -6.41 -11.98
CA ASN A 49 -8.02 -7.25 -11.79
C ASN A 49 -8.12 -8.39 -12.82
N SER A 50 -7.62 -8.18 -14.04
CA SER A 50 -7.66 -9.19 -15.11
C SER A 50 -6.61 -10.31 -14.93
N GLU A 51 -5.54 -10.04 -14.15
CA GLU A 51 -4.44 -10.99 -13.91
C GLU A 51 -4.49 -11.64 -12.54
N CYS A 52 -5.35 -11.20 -11.62
CA CYS A 52 -5.49 -11.77 -10.29
C CYS A 52 -5.82 -13.25 -10.35
N TRP A 53 -5.18 -14.03 -9.46
CA TRP A 53 -5.58 -15.43 -9.28
C TRP A 53 -6.90 -15.49 -8.49
N THR A 54 -7.79 -16.35 -8.97
CA THR A 54 -9.10 -16.58 -8.36
C THR A 54 -9.15 -18.02 -7.81
N ARG A 55 -9.55 -18.15 -6.56
CA ARG A 55 -9.72 -19.45 -5.91
C ARG A 55 -10.98 -20.11 -6.44
N ARG A 56 -10.84 -21.31 -7.00
CA ARG A 56 -11.91 -22.04 -7.69
C ARG A 56 -13.09 -22.48 -6.81
N TYR A 57 -12.93 -22.47 -5.48
CA TYR A 57 -13.94 -22.99 -4.57
C TYR A 57 -14.99 -21.96 -4.15
N ASP A 58 -14.67 -20.67 -4.22
CA ASP A 58 -15.49 -19.57 -3.75
C ASP A 58 -15.34 -18.31 -4.59
N ASP A 59 -14.67 -18.42 -5.72
CA ASP A 59 -14.41 -17.32 -6.67
C ASP A 59 -13.72 -16.10 -6.05
N LYS A 60 -13.07 -16.27 -4.88
CA LYS A 60 -12.34 -15.18 -4.23
C LYS A 60 -11.07 -14.84 -4.99
N GLN A 61 -10.97 -13.58 -5.43
CA GLN A 61 -9.75 -13.02 -6.00
C GLN A 61 -8.71 -12.72 -4.91
N HIS A 62 -7.45 -12.95 -5.21
CA HIS A 62 -6.33 -12.79 -4.26
C HIS A 62 -5.41 -11.61 -4.58
N GLY A 63 -5.78 -10.75 -5.52
CA GLY A 63 -4.95 -9.60 -5.92
C GLY A 63 -4.62 -8.66 -4.77
N ASP A 64 -5.55 -8.37 -3.86
CA ASP A 64 -5.29 -7.53 -2.68
C ASP A 64 -4.25 -8.16 -1.76
N ILE A 65 -4.29 -9.49 -1.59
CA ILE A 65 -3.30 -10.24 -0.79
C ILE A 65 -1.92 -10.13 -1.44
N ASP A 66 -1.83 -10.37 -2.75
CA ASP A 66 -0.57 -10.30 -3.50
C ASP A 66 0.05 -8.90 -3.40
N VAL A 67 -0.75 -7.85 -3.62
CA VAL A 67 -0.31 -6.45 -3.48
C VAL A 67 0.11 -6.14 -2.04
N ALA A 68 -0.64 -6.64 -1.04
CA ALA A 68 -0.31 -6.42 0.37
C ALA A 68 1.05 -7.04 0.74
N ILE A 69 1.35 -8.26 0.29
CA ILE A 69 2.65 -8.91 0.52
C ILE A 69 3.79 -8.05 -0.09
N ALA A 70 3.63 -7.62 -1.33
CA ALA A 70 4.64 -6.80 -2.01
C ALA A 70 4.81 -5.42 -1.36
N THR A 71 3.72 -4.82 -0.87
CA THR A 71 3.73 -3.54 -0.16
C THR A 71 4.40 -3.66 1.21
N GLU A 72 4.18 -4.76 1.95
CA GLU A 72 4.87 -4.99 3.22
C GLU A 72 6.39 -5.15 3.03
N HIS A 73 6.84 -5.83 1.96
CA HIS A 73 8.26 -5.84 1.59
C HIS A 73 8.82 -4.41 1.37
N LEU A 74 8.02 -3.50 0.81
CA LEU A 74 8.40 -2.09 0.68
C LEU A 74 8.57 -1.44 2.06
N CYS A 75 7.59 -1.61 2.96
CA CYS A 75 7.58 -1.00 4.28
C CYS A 75 8.77 -1.49 5.14
N LEU A 76 9.05 -2.78 5.09
CA LEU A 76 10.22 -3.37 5.77
C LEU A 76 11.54 -2.83 5.21
N ALA A 77 11.67 -2.77 3.89
CA ALA A 77 12.87 -2.21 3.26
C ALA A 77 13.05 -0.70 3.50
N ALA A 78 11.96 0.05 3.66
CA ALA A 78 12.00 1.45 4.06
C ALA A 78 12.46 1.59 5.51
N THR A 79 11.93 0.76 6.41
CA THR A 79 12.32 0.73 7.82
C THR A 79 13.80 0.41 8.00
N GLU A 80 14.33 -0.56 7.25
CA GLU A 80 15.76 -0.90 7.22
C GLU A 80 16.64 0.31 6.84
N ARG A 81 16.10 1.24 6.08
CA ARG A 81 16.76 2.49 5.65
C ARG A 81 16.42 3.71 6.49
N ASN A 82 15.84 3.50 7.67
CA ASN A 82 15.37 4.56 8.57
C ASN A 82 14.36 5.51 7.92
N LEU A 83 13.53 5.01 7.00
CA LEU A 83 12.42 5.75 6.41
C LEU A 83 11.11 5.37 7.09
N GLY A 84 10.24 6.35 7.26
CA GLY A 84 8.86 6.17 7.70
C GLY A 84 7.93 5.84 6.53
N THR A 85 6.95 4.99 6.81
CA THR A 85 5.86 4.65 5.90
C THR A 85 4.54 4.56 6.67
N CYS A 86 3.44 4.71 5.96
CA CYS A 86 2.11 4.47 6.51
C CYS A 86 1.23 3.82 5.43
N TRP A 87 0.42 2.84 5.83
CA TRP A 87 -0.61 2.28 4.97
C TRP A 87 -1.84 3.18 4.96
N VAL A 88 -2.18 3.72 3.80
CA VAL A 88 -3.39 4.53 3.59
C VAL A 88 -4.29 3.78 2.62
N CYS A 89 -5.42 3.29 3.13
CA CYS A 89 -6.45 2.59 2.34
C CYS A 89 -7.79 3.35 2.34
N ASN A 90 -7.97 4.33 3.23
CA ASN A 90 -9.20 5.14 3.31
C ASN A 90 -9.10 6.40 2.43
N PHE A 91 -8.96 6.21 1.14
CA PHE A 91 -8.91 7.27 0.14
C PHE A 91 -10.18 7.28 -0.73
N ASP A 92 -10.42 8.39 -1.43
CA ASP A 92 -11.50 8.51 -2.40
C ASP A 92 -11.16 7.74 -3.68
N THR A 93 -11.91 6.65 -3.92
CA THR A 93 -11.70 5.74 -5.06
C THR A 93 -12.04 6.36 -6.39
N ASP A 94 -13.02 7.29 -6.43
CA ASP A 94 -13.41 7.98 -7.67
C ASP A 94 -12.32 8.96 -8.10
N ILE A 95 -11.72 9.66 -7.14
CA ILE A 95 -10.56 10.52 -7.42
C ILE A 95 -9.39 9.67 -7.91
N MET A 96 -9.08 8.57 -7.22
CA MET A 96 -7.99 7.69 -7.64
C MET A 96 -8.18 7.13 -9.04
N SER A 97 -9.41 6.74 -9.41
CA SER A 97 -9.73 6.24 -10.76
C SER A 97 -9.55 7.31 -11.83
N ARG A 98 -9.81 8.58 -11.51
CA ARG A 98 -9.55 9.71 -12.43
C ARG A 98 -8.07 10.03 -12.56
N LEU A 99 -7.30 9.90 -11.48
CA LEU A 99 -5.85 10.19 -11.47
C LEU A 99 -5.04 9.09 -12.18
N PHE A 100 -5.48 7.86 -12.04
CA PHE A 100 -4.83 6.67 -12.61
C PHE A 100 -5.82 5.88 -13.47
N PRO A 101 -6.27 6.45 -14.59
CA PRO A 101 -7.29 5.81 -15.41
C PRO A 101 -6.74 4.50 -16.02
N SER A 102 -7.45 3.42 -15.78
CA SER A 102 -7.12 2.09 -16.30
C SER A 102 -8.37 1.21 -16.28
N ALA A 103 -8.52 0.38 -17.30
CA ALA A 103 -9.58 -0.64 -17.33
C ALA A 103 -9.27 -1.81 -16.36
N ASP A 104 -8.00 -2.10 -16.16
CA ASP A 104 -7.55 -3.31 -15.44
C ASP A 104 -7.01 -3.03 -14.04
N PHE A 105 -6.40 -1.85 -13.83
CA PHE A 105 -5.74 -1.53 -12.57
C PHE A 105 -6.62 -0.70 -11.65
N GLU A 106 -6.69 -1.09 -10.37
CA GLU A 106 -7.29 -0.29 -9.30
C GLU A 106 -6.29 -0.08 -8.15
N ALA A 107 -6.41 1.06 -7.47
CA ALA A 107 -5.58 1.37 -6.31
C ALA A 107 -6.01 0.56 -5.09
N VAL A 108 -5.06 -0.11 -4.42
CA VAL A 108 -5.25 -0.89 -3.19
C VAL A 108 -4.79 -0.09 -1.98
N ALA A 109 -3.65 0.58 -2.08
CA ALA A 109 -3.08 1.38 -1.01
C ALA A 109 -2.23 2.53 -1.55
N ILE A 110 -2.09 3.58 -0.74
CA ILE A 110 -1.14 4.67 -0.95
C ILE A 110 -0.14 4.62 0.20
N ILE A 111 1.14 4.58 -0.12
CA ILE A 111 2.22 4.53 0.87
C ILE A 111 3.03 5.82 0.78
N PRO A 112 2.79 6.83 1.66
CA PRO A 112 3.72 7.93 1.85
C PRO A 112 5.06 7.38 2.38
N VAL A 113 6.17 7.89 1.85
CA VAL A 113 7.52 7.49 2.24
C VAL A 113 8.36 8.74 2.47
N GLY A 114 9.06 8.81 3.60
CA GLY A 114 9.92 9.95 3.94
C GLY A 114 10.76 9.69 5.17
N HIS A 115 11.64 10.62 5.50
CA HIS A 115 12.34 10.60 6.78
C HIS A 115 11.36 10.86 7.93
N ILE A 116 11.54 10.14 9.03
CA ILE A 116 10.76 10.36 10.24
C ILE A 116 11.20 11.70 10.85
N ALA A 117 10.26 12.60 11.14
CA ALA A 117 10.55 13.87 11.77
C ALA A 117 11.16 13.64 13.17
N GLU A 118 12.09 14.51 13.58
CA GLU A 118 12.79 14.37 14.88
C GLU A 118 11.80 14.49 16.06
N ASP A 119 10.79 15.31 15.91
CA ASP A 119 9.71 15.55 16.88
C ASP A 119 8.52 14.58 16.75
N CYS A 120 8.64 13.56 15.89
CA CYS A 120 7.58 12.59 15.69
C CYS A 120 7.30 11.82 17.00
N PRO A 121 6.07 11.86 17.54
CA PRO A 121 5.73 11.13 18.74
C PRO A 121 5.90 9.63 18.55
N ARG A 122 6.76 9.00 19.35
CA ARG A 122 6.93 7.54 19.39
C ARG A 122 6.00 6.96 20.44
N THR A 123 4.74 6.75 20.05
CA THR A 123 3.80 6.05 20.92
C THR A 123 4.09 4.54 20.94
N GLU A 124 4.04 3.96 22.13
CA GLU A 124 4.11 2.51 22.28
C GLU A 124 2.97 1.83 21.50
N LYS A 125 3.34 0.89 20.66
CA LYS A 125 2.38 0.16 19.84
C LYS A 125 1.83 -1.02 20.63
N LYS A 126 0.56 -0.92 21.04
CA LYS A 126 -0.14 -2.06 21.65
C LYS A 126 -0.26 -3.20 20.64
N ARG A 127 0.03 -4.40 21.10
CA ARG A 127 -0.11 -5.66 20.33
C ARG A 127 -0.88 -6.66 21.20
N LYS A 128 -1.63 -7.53 20.55
CA LYS A 128 -2.25 -8.67 21.22
C LYS A 128 -1.18 -9.60 21.77
N ALA A 129 -1.47 -10.31 22.84
CA ALA A 129 -0.61 -11.37 23.34
C ALA A 129 -0.49 -12.49 22.30
N ILE A 130 0.60 -13.25 22.34
CA ILE A 130 0.84 -14.30 21.33
C ILE A 130 -0.24 -15.39 21.40
N GLU A 131 -0.73 -15.67 22.59
CA GLU A 131 -1.77 -16.66 22.88
C GLU A 131 -3.16 -16.26 22.30
N GLU A 132 -3.35 -14.97 22.00
CA GLU A 132 -4.57 -14.46 21.35
C GLU A 132 -4.54 -14.62 19.81
N ILE A 133 -3.38 -14.85 19.23
CA ILE A 133 -3.18 -14.84 17.78
C ILE A 133 -2.53 -16.11 17.25
N VAL A 134 -2.04 -16.99 18.12
CA VAL A 134 -1.43 -18.29 17.78
C VAL A 134 -2.16 -19.37 18.56
N GLU A 135 -2.62 -20.39 17.87
CA GLU A 135 -3.19 -21.60 18.43
C GLU A 135 -2.41 -22.81 17.90
N GLU A 136 -1.97 -23.68 18.80
CA GLU A 136 -1.35 -24.96 18.46
C GLU A 136 -2.43 -26.08 18.54
N ILE A 137 -2.56 -26.89 17.49
CA ILE A 137 -3.51 -28.00 17.41
C ILE A 137 -2.81 -29.32 17.07
#